data_d517ab3c65549146e401f369a6112b31
#
_entry.id   d517ab3c65549146e401f369a6112b31
#
_cell.length_a   1.000
_cell.length_b   1.000
_cell.length_c   1.000
_cell.angle_alpha   90.00
_cell.angle_beta   90.00
_cell.angle_gamma   90.00
#
_symmetry.space_group_name_H-M   'P 1'
#
loop_
_entity.id
_entity.type
_entity.pdbx_description
1 polymer ?
#
loop_
_entity_poly.entity_id
_entity_poly.type
_entity_poly.pdbx_seq_one_letter_code
_entity_poly.pdbx_strand_id
1 'polypeptide(L)'
;AASDVYKRQDIYLAYMSELAIRVEFFGDEIDRITEFNPLTGAKQNVVKHVAIFPASHYIVSADKKAAAIEKIRAECDAQVKQFTSEGKLIEAQRIQQRTNYDIEMLTEVGICKGIENYSAVLSGRAPGSMPTTLLDYFPDDFLLFVDESHVTLPQVRAMYGGDYARKKTLVEYGFRLPSAFDNRPLKFEEVESKLNQMIFVSATPGEYERKNS
;
A
#
# COMPACT_ATOMS: atom_id res chain seq x y z
N ALA A 1 44.49 -1.43 13.98
CA ALA A 1 43.69 -2.48 14.55
C ALA A 1 42.28 -1.93 14.70
N ALA A 2 41.34 -2.36 13.86
CA ALA A 2 39.94 -2.09 14.08
C ALA A 2 39.55 -2.83 15.36
N SER A 3 39.10 -2.12 16.38
CA SER A 3 38.60 -2.74 17.57
C SER A 3 37.32 -3.49 17.19
N ASP A 4 37.31 -4.81 17.38
CA ASP A 4 36.11 -5.64 17.27
C ASP A 4 35.07 -5.14 18.27
N VAL A 5 34.19 -4.25 17.82
CA VAL A 5 33.18 -3.64 18.67
C VAL A 5 31.94 -4.54 18.64
N TYR A 6 31.59 -5.07 19.80
CA TYR A 6 30.34 -5.78 19.99
C TYR A 6 29.18 -4.74 19.94
N LYS A 7 28.30 -4.88 18.94
CA LYS A 7 27.13 -4.00 18.76
C LYS A 7 25.86 -4.80 18.98
N ARG A 8 24.86 -4.17 19.56
CA ARG A 8 23.54 -4.76 19.80
C ARG A 8 22.46 -3.82 19.28
N GLN A 9 21.51 -4.37 18.56
CA GLN A 9 20.30 -3.67 18.13
C GLN A 9 19.08 -4.43 18.63
N ASP A 10 18.18 -3.74 19.32
CA ASP A 10 16.90 -4.26 19.75
C ASP A 10 15.81 -3.66 18.84
N ILE A 11 15.03 -4.52 18.18
CA ILE A 11 14.04 -4.16 17.18
C ILE A 11 12.66 -4.54 17.73
N TYR A 12 11.80 -3.53 17.88
CA TYR A 12 10.44 -3.70 18.35
C TYR A 12 9.51 -3.74 17.13
N LEU A 13 8.92 -4.91 16.86
CA LEU A 13 8.10 -5.15 15.70
C LEU A 13 6.69 -4.60 15.91
N ALA A 14 6.17 -3.83 14.96
CA ALA A 14 4.85 -3.20 15.08
C ALA A 14 3.69 -4.20 15.21
N TYR A 15 3.88 -5.43 14.72
CA TYR A 15 2.89 -6.51 14.74
C TYR A 15 3.07 -7.52 15.89
N MET A 16 4.08 -7.35 16.74
CA MET A 16 4.35 -8.22 17.89
C MET A 16 4.45 -7.39 19.16
N SER A 17 3.43 -7.44 20.01
CA SER A 17 3.41 -6.71 21.28
C SER A 17 4.21 -7.40 22.40
N GLU A 18 4.36 -8.72 22.32
CA GLU A 18 4.95 -9.54 23.39
C GLU A 18 6.40 -9.97 23.13
N LEU A 19 6.88 -9.78 21.90
CA LEU A 19 8.21 -10.17 21.46
C LEU A 19 8.92 -9.02 20.77
N ALA A 20 10.22 -8.92 21.03
CA ALA A 20 11.15 -8.07 20.29
C ALA A 20 12.35 -8.90 19.82
N ILE A 21 13.02 -8.41 18.81
CA ILE A 21 14.18 -9.07 18.20
C ILE A 21 15.45 -8.36 18.65
N ARG A 22 16.40 -9.11 19.13
CA ARG A 22 17.75 -8.65 19.44
C ARG A 22 18.73 -9.21 18.42
N VAL A 23 19.43 -8.32 17.73
CA VAL A 23 20.51 -8.67 16.81
C VAL A 23 21.83 -8.27 17.46
N GLU A 24 22.67 -9.25 17.71
CA GLU A 24 24.00 -9.09 18.29
C GLU A 24 25.03 -9.22 17.16
N PHE A 25 25.95 -8.25 17.07
CA PHE A 25 26.99 -8.20 16.06
C PHE A 25 28.38 -8.35 16.68
N PHE A 26 29.27 -9.03 15.98
CA PHE A 26 30.70 -9.00 16.25
C PHE A 26 31.39 -8.40 15.02
N GLY A 27 31.89 -7.17 15.15
CA GLY A 27 32.32 -6.39 14.00
C GLY A 27 31.14 -6.07 13.07
N ASP A 28 31.23 -6.52 11.84
CA ASP A 28 30.20 -6.35 10.80
C ASP A 28 29.38 -7.62 10.52
N GLU A 29 29.63 -8.69 11.29
CA GLU A 29 28.92 -9.96 11.15
C GLU A 29 27.85 -10.10 12.26
N ILE A 30 26.73 -10.75 11.91
CA ILE A 30 25.69 -11.11 12.87
C ILE A 30 26.17 -12.35 13.65
N ASP A 31 26.41 -12.17 14.94
CA ASP A 31 26.77 -13.27 15.86
C ASP A 31 25.53 -14.06 16.28
N ARG A 32 24.44 -13.34 16.64
CA ARG A 32 23.23 -13.97 17.15
C ARG A 32 21.99 -13.13 16.90
N ILE A 33 20.88 -13.83 16.65
CA ILE A 33 19.54 -13.24 16.65
C ILE A 33 18.71 -13.93 17.75
N THR A 34 18.12 -13.14 18.63
CA THR A 34 17.37 -13.65 19.78
C THR A 34 16.01 -12.99 19.87
N GLU A 35 14.97 -13.77 20.08
CA GLU A 35 13.65 -13.28 20.50
C GLU A 35 13.64 -13.08 22.02
N PHE A 36 13.14 -11.94 22.46
CA PHE A 36 13.04 -11.63 23.89
C PHE A 36 11.76 -10.90 24.23
N ASN A 37 11.32 -11.03 25.48
CA ASN A 37 10.18 -10.27 25.98
C ASN A 37 10.63 -8.84 26.30
N PRO A 38 10.02 -7.80 25.69
CA PRO A 38 10.46 -6.41 25.86
C PRO A 38 10.21 -5.86 27.28
N LEU A 39 9.26 -6.41 28.02
CA LEU A 39 8.93 -5.96 29.38
C LEU A 39 9.87 -6.56 30.43
N THR A 40 10.16 -7.85 30.31
CA THR A 40 10.97 -8.57 31.29
C THR A 40 12.44 -8.69 30.91
N GLY A 41 12.78 -8.47 29.62
CA GLY A 41 14.10 -8.72 29.07
C GLY A 41 14.45 -10.21 28.91
N ALA A 42 13.52 -11.11 29.26
CA ALA A 42 13.75 -12.55 29.23
C ALA A 42 13.94 -13.03 27.78
N LYS A 43 15.06 -13.72 27.52
CA LYS A 43 15.32 -14.37 26.23
C LYS A 43 14.37 -15.57 26.09
N GLN A 44 13.76 -15.70 24.92
CA GLN A 44 12.85 -16.81 24.61
C GLN A 44 13.53 -17.80 23.66
N ASN A 45 13.83 -17.38 22.44
CA ASN A 45 14.38 -18.25 21.40
C ASN A 45 15.61 -17.63 20.75
N VAL A 46 16.53 -18.48 20.29
CA VAL A 46 17.58 -18.09 19.36
C VAL A 46 17.16 -18.54 17.97
N VAL A 47 17.07 -17.59 17.04
CA VAL A 47 16.62 -17.84 15.66
C VAL A 47 17.76 -17.60 14.69
N LYS A 48 17.77 -18.36 13.59
CA LYS A 48 18.76 -18.21 12.53
C LYS A 48 18.36 -17.17 11.49
N HIS A 49 17.06 -16.88 11.41
CA HIS A 49 16.48 -15.99 10.43
C HIS A 49 15.28 -15.28 11.04
N VAL A 50 15.11 -14.00 10.71
CA VAL A 50 13.93 -13.21 11.07
C VAL A 50 13.57 -12.30 9.91
N ALA A 51 12.28 -12.23 9.58
CA ALA A 51 11.74 -11.28 8.63
C ALA A 51 11.24 -10.03 9.36
N ILE A 52 11.77 -8.86 9.01
CA ILE A 52 11.36 -7.58 9.57
C ILE A 52 10.66 -6.80 8.48
N PHE A 53 9.36 -6.57 8.67
CA PHE A 53 8.54 -5.83 7.73
C PHE A 53 8.46 -4.35 8.10
N PRO A 54 8.39 -3.45 7.13
CA PRO A 54 8.17 -2.03 7.38
C PRO A 54 6.87 -1.80 8.16
N ALA A 55 6.87 -0.83 9.09
CA ALA A 55 5.69 -0.41 9.83
C ALA A 55 4.79 0.57 9.05
N SER A 56 5.19 0.96 7.85
CA SER A 56 4.47 1.89 6.99
C SER A 56 4.25 1.30 5.60
N HIS A 57 3.14 1.72 4.96
CA HIS A 57 2.85 1.32 3.58
C HIS A 57 3.76 2.05 2.58
N TYR A 58 3.93 1.44 1.39
CA TYR A 58 4.67 2.01 0.25
C TYR A 58 6.16 2.24 0.48
N ILE A 59 6.77 1.55 1.44
CA ILE A 59 8.22 1.53 1.58
C ILE A 59 8.80 0.56 0.55
N VAL A 60 9.65 1.09 -0.32
CA VAL A 60 10.31 0.34 -1.39
C VAL A 60 11.82 0.55 -1.34
N SER A 61 12.59 -0.35 -1.97
CA SER A 61 14.05 -0.19 -2.07
C SER A 61 14.43 1.10 -2.80
N ALA A 62 15.64 1.59 -2.56
CA ALA A 62 16.14 2.84 -3.16
C ALA A 62 16.05 2.81 -4.70
N ASP A 63 16.42 1.69 -5.32
CA ASP A 63 16.39 1.54 -6.78
C ASP A 63 14.94 1.60 -7.33
N LYS A 64 14.00 0.90 -6.67
CA LYS A 64 12.58 0.95 -7.05
C LYS A 64 12.00 2.35 -6.87
N LYS A 65 12.41 3.05 -5.78
CA LYS A 65 11.99 4.43 -5.53
C LYS A 65 12.50 5.37 -6.62
N ALA A 66 13.78 5.28 -6.99
CA ALA A 66 14.34 6.08 -8.07
C ALA A 66 13.62 5.85 -9.41
N ALA A 67 13.40 4.60 -9.78
CA ALA A 67 12.66 4.25 -10.99
C ALA A 67 11.20 4.75 -10.97
N ALA A 68 10.55 4.73 -9.80
CA ALA A 68 9.20 5.25 -9.64
C ALA A 68 9.18 6.78 -9.80
N ILE A 69 10.13 7.50 -9.22
CA ILE A 69 10.25 8.97 -9.33
C ILE A 69 10.38 9.38 -10.79
N GLU A 70 11.21 8.70 -11.59
CA GLU A 70 11.35 8.99 -13.02
C GLU A 70 10.04 8.78 -13.79
N LYS A 71 9.27 7.73 -13.47
CA LYS A 71 7.96 7.50 -14.07
C LYS A 71 6.94 8.59 -13.69
N ILE A 72 6.91 8.99 -12.41
CA ILE A 72 6.03 10.07 -11.91
C ILE A 72 6.38 11.39 -12.62
N ARG A 73 7.66 11.69 -12.79
CA ARG A 73 8.13 12.88 -13.50
C ARG A 73 7.69 12.87 -14.96
N ALA A 74 7.91 11.76 -15.66
CA ALA A 74 7.53 11.61 -17.04
C ALA A 74 6.00 11.76 -17.26
N GLU A 75 5.20 11.18 -16.36
CA GLU A 75 3.74 11.32 -16.38
C GLU A 75 3.30 12.77 -16.11
N CYS A 76 3.95 13.46 -15.17
CA CYS A 76 3.70 14.86 -14.89
C CYS A 76 3.98 15.73 -16.11
N ASP A 77 5.13 15.54 -16.76
CA ASP A 77 5.51 16.31 -17.95
C ASP A 77 4.52 16.09 -19.10
N ALA A 78 4.05 14.86 -19.29
CA ALA A 78 3.03 14.53 -20.28
C ALA A 78 1.69 15.24 -19.96
N GLN A 79 1.28 15.22 -18.69
CA GLN A 79 0.03 15.86 -18.26
C GLN A 79 0.10 17.39 -18.35
N VAL A 80 1.24 17.98 -18.02
CA VAL A 80 1.47 19.44 -18.17
C VAL A 80 1.39 19.84 -19.64
N LYS A 81 2.02 19.08 -20.54
CA LYS A 81 1.93 19.33 -21.99
C LYS A 81 0.50 19.24 -22.49
N GLN A 82 -0.25 18.25 -22.07
CA GLN A 82 -1.65 18.08 -22.43
C GLN A 82 -2.47 19.29 -21.96
N PHE A 83 -2.43 19.65 -20.68
CA PHE A 83 -3.18 20.80 -20.16
C PHE A 83 -2.80 22.10 -20.85
N THR A 84 -1.52 22.32 -21.12
CA THR A 84 -1.07 23.50 -21.85
C THR A 84 -1.64 23.56 -23.26
N SER A 85 -1.67 22.42 -23.97
CA SER A 85 -2.26 22.35 -25.33
C SER A 85 -3.77 22.58 -25.34
N GLU A 86 -4.46 22.27 -24.23
CA GLU A 86 -5.89 22.51 -24.04
C GLU A 86 -6.20 23.93 -23.50
N GLY A 87 -5.18 24.77 -23.26
CA GLY A 87 -5.34 26.10 -22.67
C GLY A 87 -5.62 26.11 -21.17
N LYS A 88 -5.50 24.98 -20.49
CA LYS A 88 -5.74 24.79 -19.04
C LYS A 88 -4.45 25.11 -18.24
N LEU A 89 -4.03 26.37 -18.26
CA LEU A 89 -2.74 26.79 -17.68
C LEU A 89 -2.70 26.68 -16.16
N ILE A 90 -3.84 26.88 -15.47
CA ILE A 90 -3.95 26.78 -14.01
C ILE A 90 -3.80 25.32 -13.58
N GLU A 91 -4.43 24.39 -14.28
CA GLU A 91 -4.34 22.95 -14.06
C GLU A 91 -2.92 22.46 -14.31
N ALA A 92 -2.28 22.92 -15.39
CA ALA A 92 -0.89 22.62 -15.72
C ALA A 92 0.06 23.05 -14.60
N GLN A 93 -0.05 24.30 -14.14
CA GLN A 93 0.76 24.82 -13.06
C GLN A 93 0.54 24.07 -11.74
N ARG A 94 -0.73 23.79 -11.42
CA ARG A 94 -1.13 23.09 -10.18
C ARG A 94 -0.54 21.69 -10.12
N ILE A 95 -0.72 20.90 -11.17
CA ILE A 95 -0.22 19.52 -11.18
C ILE A 95 1.31 19.51 -11.14
N GLN A 96 1.98 20.41 -11.85
CA GLN A 96 3.43 20.51 -11.85
C GLN A 96 3.98 20.85 -10.46
N GLN A 97 3.45 21.89 -9.82
CA GLN A 97 3.88 22.30 -8.48
C GLN A 97 3.65 21.18 -7.46
N ARG A 98 2.48 20.57 -7.49
CA ARG A 98 2.13 19.48 -6.57
C ARG A 98 3.05 18.28 -6.76
N THR A 99 3.24 17.84 -7.99
CA THR A 99 4.06 16.65 -8.27
C THR A 99 5.53 16.89 -7.95
N ASN A 100 6.07 18.07 -8.26
CA ASN A 100 7.45 18.42 -7.91
C ASN A 100 7.67 18.40 -6.40
N TYR A 101 6.75 18.95 -5.62
CA TYR A 101 6.80 18.89 -4.16
C TYR A 101 6.72 17.44 -3.63
N ASP A 102 5.82 16.62 -4.19
CA ASP A 102 5.70 15.22 -3.79
C ASP A 102 6.98 14.42 -4.13
N ILE A 103 7.61 14.69 -5.28
CA ILE A 103 8.91 14.09 -5.67
C ILE A 103 10.03 14.51 -4.71
N GLU A 104 10.11 15.78 -4.35
CA GLU A 104 11.08 16.27 -3.38
C GLU A 104 10.92 15.54 -2.03
N MET A 105 9.69 15.47 -1.52
CA MET A 105 9.40 14.75 -0.27
C MET A 105 9.74 13.26 -0.35
N LEU A 106 9.44 12.60 -1.47
CA LEU A 106 9.81 11.20 -1.69
C LEU A 106 11.33 11.00 -1.74
N THR A 107 12.06 11.97 -2.27
CA THR A 107 13.52 11.91 -2.39
C THR A 107 14.18 12.11 -1.04
N GLU A 108 13.84 13.20 -0.35
CA GLU A 108 14.51 13.64 0.88
C GLU A 108 14.03 12.89 2.14
N VAL A 109 12.72 12.68 2.25
CA VAL A 109 12.10 12.09 3.43
C VAL A 109 11.70 10.63 3.23
N GLY A 110 11.49 10.23 1.98
CA GLY A 110 11.04 8.87 1.62
C GLY A 110 9.53 8.69 1.64
N ILE A 111 8.77 9.71 2.01
CA ILE A 111 7.30 9.68 2.07
C ILE A 111 6.74 11.06 1.70
N CYS A 112 5.57 11.09 1.05
CA CYS A 112 4.83 12.31 0.80
C CYS A 112 3.36 12.17 1.21
N LYS A 113 2.68 13.29 1.43
CA LYS A 113 1.23 13.28 1.73
C LYS A 113 0.44 12.87 0.47
N GLY A 114 -0.31 11.79 0.57
CA GLY A 114 -1.05 11.24 -0.56
C GLY A 114 -0.21 10.26 -1.39
N ILE A 115 0.81 9.64 -0.80
CA ILE A 115 1.69 8.64 -1.42
C ILE A 115 0.89 7.49 -2.05
N GLU A 116 -0.30 7.19 -1.53
CA GLU A 116 -1.21 6.18 -2.07
C GLU A 116 -1.61 6.45 -3.53
N ASN A 117 -1.61 7.71 -3.97
CA ASN A 117 -1.90 8.06 -5.37
C ASN A 117 -0.81 7.59 -6.35
N TYR A 118 0.37 7.29 -5.84
CA TYR A 118 1.50 6.74 -6.59
C TYR A 118 1.68 5.23 -6.36
N SER A 119 0.73 4.57 -5.69
CA SER A 119 0.84 3.16 -5.24
C SER A 119 1.16 2.19 -6.38
N ALA A 120 0.53 2.32 -7.54
CA ALA A 120 0.79 1.46 -8.69
C ALA A 120 2.22 1.63 -9.21
N VAL A 121 2.69 2.88 -9.31
CA VAL A 121 4.04 3.21 -9.79
C VAL A 121 5.10 2.72 -8.80
N LEU A 122 4.91 2.97 -7.49
CA LEU A 122 5.82 2.54 -6.43
C LEU A 122 5.90 1.02 -6.31
N SER A 123 4.79 0.31 -6.45
CA SER A 123 4.75 -1.15 -6.43
C SER A 123 5.15 -1.81 -7.75
N GLY A 124 5.36 -1.03 -8.80
CA GLY A 124 5.71 -1.53 -10.14
C GLY A 124 4.57 -2.26 -10.84
N ARG A 125 3.31 -2.03 -10.44
CA ARG A 125 2.13 -2.62 -11.07
C ARG A 125 1.88 -1.99 -12.45
N ALA A 126 1.34 -2.79 -13.37
CA ALA A 126 0.89 -2.27 -14.66
C ALA A 126 -0.32 -1.34 -14.49
N PRO A 127 -0.44 -0.27 -15.29
CA PRO A 127 -1.62 0.59 -15.31
C PRO A 127 -2.91 -0.23 -15.49
N GLY A 128 -3.96 0.10 -14.72
CA GLY A 128 -5.25 -0.58 -14.75
C GLY A 128 -5.29 -1.95 -14.07
N SER A 129 -4.16 -2.48 -13.60
CA SER A 129 -4.13 -3.76 -12.90
C SER A 129 -4.90 -3.71 -11.58
N MET A 130 -5.33 -4.89 -11.13
CA MET A 130 -6.02 -5.06 -9.85
C MET A 130 -5.10 -4.65 -8.68
N PRO A 131 -5.54 -3.77 -7.77
CA PRO A 131 -4.77 -3.41 -6.60
C PRO A 131 -4.71 -4.56 -5.59
N THR A 132 -3.63 -4.60 -4.81
CA THR A 132 -3.52 -5.47 -3.64
C THR A 132 -4.41 -4.95 -2.52
N THR A 133 -5.14 -5.83 -1.87
CA THR A 133 -6.09 -5.53 -0.80
C THR A 133 -5.85 -6.41 0.42
N LEU A 134 -6.62 -6.20 1.49
CA LEU A 134 -6.56 -7.05 2.68
C LEU A 134 -6.85 -8.52 2.35
N LEU A 135 -7.68 -8.80 1.34
CA LEU A 135 -8.02 -10.17 0.92
C LEU A 135 -6.79 -10.95 0.44
N ASP A 136 -5.77 -10.27 -0.08
CA ASP A 136 -4.55 -10.91 -0.57
C ASP A 136 -3.62 -11.44 0.54
N TYR A 137 -3.93 -11.15 1.81
CA TYR A 137 -3.17 -11.66 2.97
C TYR A 137 -3.78 -12.93 3.57
N PHE A 138 -4.97 -13.32 3.13
CA PHE A 138 -5.60 -14.55 3.57
C PHE A 138 -5.16 -15.73 2.68
N PRO A 139 -5.17 -16.97 3.19
CA PRO A 139 -4.97 -18.15 2.36
C PRO A 139 -6.10 -18.29 1.32
N ASP A 140 -5.82 -18.95 0.19
CA ASP A 140 -6.76 -19.04 -0.94
C ASP A 140 -8.10 -19.69 -0.57
N ASP A 141 -8.14 -20.51 0.47
CA ASP A 141 -9.31 -21.27 0.93
C ASP A 141 -10.04 -20.61 2.13
N PHE A 142 -9.83 -19.32 2.36
CA PHE A 142 -10.50 -18.62 3.45
C PHE A 142 -12.03 -18.57 3.26
N LEU A 143 -12.76 -18.59 4.37
CA LEU A 143 -14.20 -18.41 4.42
C LEU A 143 -14.54 -16.96 4.80
N LEU A 144 -15.28 -16.28 3.95
CA LEU A 144 -15.75 -14.91 4.19
C LEU A 144 -17.18 -14.92 4.76
N PHE A 145 -17.35 -14.27 5.91
CA PHE A 145 -18.67 -13.94 6.44
C PHE A 145 -18.99 -12.48 6.09
N VAL A 146 -20.12 -12.27 5.41
CA VAL A 146 -20.60 -10.94 5.05
C VAL A 146 -21.79 -10.61 5.92
N ASP A 147 -21.53 -9.82 6.98
CA ASP A 147 -22.58 -9.36 7.87
C ASP A 147 -23.39 -8.23 7.22
N GLU A 148 -24.71 -8.21 7.51
CA GLU A 148 -25.69 -7.32 6.88
C GLU A 148 -25.49 -7.27 5.35
N SER A 149 -25.41 -8.43 4.73
CA SER A 149 -25.01 -8.60 3.34
C SER A 149 -25.87 -7.79 2.37
N HIS A 150 -27.17 -7.63 2.67
CA HIS A 150 -28.11 -6.86 1.87
C HIS A 150 -27.75 -5.35 1.78
N VAL A 151 -26.93 -4.82 2.70
CA VAL A 151 -26.38 -3.46 2.68
C VAL A 151 -24.93 -3.49 2.23
N THR A 152 -24.13 -4.41 2.76
CA THR A 152 -22.69 -4.48 2.53
C THR A 152 -22.37 -4.74 1.05
N LEU A 153 -23.01 -5.69 0.40
CA LEU A 153 -22.72 -6.04 -1.00
C LEU A 153 -23.04 -4.91 -1.99
N PRO A 154 -24.20 -4.21 -1.89
CA PRO A 154 -24.45 -3.00 -2.69
C PRO A 154 -23.43 -1.89 -2.47
N GLN A 155 -22.94 -1.69 -1.23
CA GLN A 155 -21.89 -0.71 -0.94
C GLN A 155 -20.57 -1.10 -1.63
N VAL A 156 -20.12 -2.34 -1.50
CA VAL A 156 -18.93 -2.85 -2.16
C VAL A 156 -19.02 -2.65 -3.67
N ARG A 157 -20.19 -2.93 -4.28
CA ARG A 157 -20.44 -2.75 -5.71
C ARG A 157 -20.34 -1.28 -6.13
N ALA A 158 -20.79 -0.35 -5.29
CA ALA A 158 -20.79 1.09 -5.59
C ALA A 158 -19.42 1.76 -5.38
N MET A 159 -18.53 1.17 -4.55
CA MET A 159 -17.26 1.79 -4.15
C MET A 159 -16.39 2.18 -5.34
N TYR A 160 -16.21 1.29 -6.30
CA TYR A 160 -15.39 1.57 -7.49
C TYR A 160 -15.90 2.76 -8.28
N GLY A 161 -17.21 2.81 -8.58
CA GLY A 161 -17.81 3.89 -9.35
C GLY A 161 -17.71 5.24 -8.65
N GLY A 162 -17.96 5.26 -7.35
CA GLY A 162 -17.84 6.47 -6.53
C GLY A 162 -16.42 7.02 -6.46
N ASP A 163 -15.43 6.14 -6.23
CA ASP A 163 -14.02 6.53 -6.22
C ASP A 163 -13.54 7.00 -7.58
N TYR A 164 -13.93 6.32 -8.66
CA TYR A 164 -13.58 6.71 -10.03
C TYR A 164 -14.14 8.10 -10.37
N ALA A 165 -15.40 8.37 -10.08
CA ALA A 165 -16.02 9.67 -10.35
C ALA A 165 -15.32 10.81 -9.62
N ARG A 166 -14.98 10.60 -8.33
CA ARG A 166 -14.19 11.55 -7.52
C ARG A 166 -12.80 11.80 -8.13
N LYS A 167 -12.08 10.75 -8.46
CA LYS A 167 -10.72 10.86 -9.03
C LYS A 167 -10.73 11.49 -10.42
N LYS A 168 -11.73 11.20 -11.23
CA LYS A 168 -11.90 11.84 -12.55
C LYS A 168 -11.88 13.36 -12.41
N THR A 169 -12.67 13.92 -11.50
CA THR A 169 -12.67 15.35 -11.21
C THR A 169 -11.29 15.84 -10.75
N LEU A 170 -10.62 15.10 -9.85
CA LEU A 170 -9.30 15.51 -9.35
C LEU A 170 -8.23 15.52 -10.44
N VAL A 171 -8.27 14.58 -11.38
CA VAL A 171 -7.34 14.52 -12.53
C VAL A 171 -7.67 15.61 -13.54
N GLU A 172 -8.94 15.80 -13.92
CA GLU A 172 -9.41 16.80 -14.87
C GLU A 172 -9.04 18.24 -14.46
N TYR A 173 -9.00 18.51 -13.15
CA TYR A 173 -8.65 19.82 -12.59
C TYR A 173 -7.20 19.92 -12.10
N GLY A 174 -6.32 19.00 -12.45
CA GLY A 174 -4.89 19.05 -12.14
C GLY A 174 -4.53 18.88 -10.67
N PHE A 175 -5.36 18.20 -9.86
CA PHE A 175 -5.07 17.89 -8.46
C PHE A 175 -4.36 16.55 -8.28
N ARG A 176 -4.47 15.65 -9.28
CA ARG A 176 -3.82 14.32 -9.28
C ARG A 176 -3.36 13.95 -10.68
N LEU A 177 -2.30 13.13 -10.74
CA LEU A 177 -1.89 12.48 -11.97
C LEU A 177 -2.86 11.36 -12.35
N PRO A 178 -2.95 10.96 -13.64
CA PRO A 178 -3.77 9.84 -14.09
C PRO A 178 -3.48 8.52 -13.35
N SER A 179 -2.24 8.25 -12.96
CA SER A 179 -1.85 7.07 -12.18
C SER A 179 -2.61 6.92 -10.85
N ALA A 180 -3.19 8.02 -10.32
CA ALA A 180 -4.05 7.98 -9.14
C ALA A 180 -5.30 7.10 -9.32
N PHE A 181 -5.75 6.87 -10.56
CA PHE A 181 -6.86 5.94 -10.83
C PHE A 181 -6.55 4.50 -10.42
N ASP A 182 -5.27 4.11 -10.38
CA ASP A 182 -4.84 2.76 -10.04
C ASP A 182 -4.79 2.49 -8.52
N ASN A 183 -4.93 3.52 -7.69
CA ASN A 183 -5.23 3.40 -6.27
C ASN A 183 -6.75 3.41 -6.07
N ARG A 184 -7.40 2.30 -6.22
CA ARG A 184 -8.84 2.18 -6.30
C ARG A 184 -9.39 1.00 -5.51
N PRO A 185 -10.65 1.02 -5.09
CA PRO A 185 -11.31 -0.19 -4.67
C PRO A 185 -11.34 -1.25 -5.78
N LEU A 186 -11.47 -2.50 -5.41
CA LEU A 186 -11.75 -3.57 -6.37
C LEU A 186 -13.09 -3.31 -7.07
N LYS A 187 -13.18 -3.67 -8.34
CA LYS A 187 -14.48 -3.84 -9.00
C LYS A 187 -15.20 -5.02 -8.36
N PHE A 188 -16.52 -5.06 -8.44
CA PHE A 188 -17.27 -6.13 -7.80
C PHE A 188 -16.89 -7.52 -8.32
N GLU A 189 -16.71 -7.65 -9.63
CA GLU A 189 -16.24 -8.88 -10.28
C GLU A 189 -14.83 -9.30 -9.84
N GLU A 190 -13.97 -8.31 -9.53
CA GLU A 190 -12.63 -8.57 -8.97
C GLU A 190 -12.73 -9.09 -7.53
N VAL A 191 -13.68 -8.57 -6.74
CA VAL A 191 -13.95 -9.10 -5.39
C VAL A 191 -14.44 -10.54 -5.50
N GLU A 192 -15.44 -10.81 -6.34
CA GLU A 192 -15.97 -12.17 -6.54
C GLU A 192 -14.87 -13.16 -6.96
N SER A 193 -13.95 -12.72 -7.83
CA SER A 193 -12.84 -13.59 -8.29
C SER A 193 -11.83 -13.98 -7.22
N LYS A 194 -11.78 -13.22 -6.11
CA LYS A 194 -10.90 -13.51 -4.96
C LYS A 194 -11.54 -14.38 -3.90
N LEU A 195 -12.85 -14.60 -3.98
CA LEU A 195 -13.63 -15.32 -2.97
C LEU A 195 -13.87 -16.76 -3.41
N ASN A 196 -13.51 -17.71 -2.56
CA ASN A 196 -13.79 -19.12 -2.77
C ASN A 196 -15.11 -19.52 -2.10
N GLN A 197 -15.30 -19.11 -0.83
CA GLN A 197 -16.47 -19.43 -0.03
C GLN A 197 -16.98 -18.20 0.69
N MET A 198 -18.30 -17.99 0.69
CA MET A 198 -18.92 -16.82 1.31
C MET A 198 -20.22 -17.23 2.01
N ILE A 199 -20.41 -16.74 3.22
CA ILE A 199 -21.65 -16.88 3.98
C ILE A 199 -22.29 -15.49 4.13
N PHE A 200 -23.53 -15.39 3.67
CA PHE A 200 -24.33 -14.19 3.83
C PHE A 200 -25.07 -14.22 5.17
N VAL A 201 -24.93 -13.16 5.95
CA VAL A 201 -25.70 -12.96 7.19
C VAL A 201 -26.59 -11.76 6.99
N SER A 202 -27.90 -11.98 7.00
CA SER A 202 -28.90 -10.91 6.80
C SER A 202 -30.27 -11.34 7.30
N ALA A 203 -30.96 -10.45 8.00
CA ALA A 203 -32.37 -10.65 8.35
C ALA A 203 -33.31 -10.42 7.15
N THR A 204 -32.87 -9.66 6.15
CA THR A 204 -33.64 -9.29 4.96
C THR A 204 -32.81 -9.48 3.69
N PRO A 205 -32.50 -10.73 3.30
CA PRO A 205 -31.64 -10.99 2.16
C PRO A 205 -32.20 -10.42 0.86
N GLY A 206 -31.32 -9.77 0.08
CA GLY A 206 -31.64 -9.16 -1.20
C GLY A 206 -31.67 -10.16 -2.35
N GLU A 207 -31.72 -9.65 -3.57
CA GLU A 207 -31.77 -10.46 -4.78
C GLU A 207 -30.46 -11.21 -5.02
N TYR A 208 -29.31 -10.57 -4.73
CA TYR A 208 -27.99 -11.18 -4.93
C TYR A 208 -27.81 -12.41 -4.04
N GLU A 209 -28.14 -12.31 -2.75
CA GLU A 209 -28.04 -13.42 -1.81
C GLU A 209 -28.94 -14.60 -2.20
N ARG A 210 -30.20 -14.31 -2.57
CA ARG A 210 -31.15 -15.35 -2.99
C ARG A 210 -30.74 -16.08 -4.26
N LYS A 211 -29.97 -15.41 -5.13
CA LYS A 211 -29.48 -16.03 -6.38
C LYS A 211 -28.23 -16.88 -6.16
N ASN A 212 -27.42 -16.56 -5.13
CA ASN A 212 -26.12 -17.17 -4.90
C ASN A 212 -26.06 -18.02 -3.61
N SER A 213 -27.18 -18.28 -2.96
CA SER A 213 -27.31 -19.17 -1.78
C SER A 213 -27.70 -20.60 -2.16
#